data_cc891d0df915ae373e07c654276cbc21
#
_entry.id   cc891d0df915ae373e07c654276cbc21
#
_cell.length_a   1.000
_cell.length_b   1.000
_cell.length_c   1.000
_cell.angle_alpha   90.00
_cell.angle_beta   90.00
_cell.angle_gamma   90.00
#
_symmetry.space_group_name_H-M   'P 1'
#
loop_
_entity.id
_entity.type
_entity.pdbx_description
1 polymer ?
#
loop_
_entity_poly.entity_id
_entity_poly.type
_entity_poly.pdbx_seq_one_letter_code
_entity_poly.pdbx_strand_id
1 'polypeptide(L)'
;MSGEEKVASFMTPREKLITAPEGITLKKANDVIWEHKLNALPIVDKDDHLKYFVFRKDYDSHKENPLELLDSHKRYMVGAGINTRDFETRVPALVEAGADVLCIDSSEGYSCWQENTLAWIRKTYGDSVKVGAGNVVDRDGFFCLAKAGADFVKIGIGGGSICITREQKGIGRGQATAVIEVAKARDAYFAETGIYIPLCSDGGIVHDYHMTLALAMGADFMMLGRYFARFDESPTQKLMVNGSYVKEYWGEGSNRARNWQRYDLGGKTGLSFEEGVDSYVTYAGPLHDNVEKSLYKVKSTMCNCGVTNIPDLQRDAKITLVSATSIVEGGYHDVTLRSTSGTK
;
A
#
# COMPACT_ATOMS: atom_id res chain seq x y z
N MET A 1 -33.51 -10.18 28.51
CA MET A 1 -33.17 -9.17 29.53
C MET A 1 -33.97 -7.94 29.20
N SER A 2 -34.69 -7.34 30.14
CA SER A 2 -35.34 -6.05 29.92
C SER A 2 -34.23 -5.00 29.90
N GLY A 3 -34.32 -3.96 29.06
CA GLY A 3 -33.33 -2.90 28.98
C GLY A 3 -33.23 -2.01 30.24
N GLU A 4 -33.94 -2.36 31.29
CA GLU A 4 -34.01 -1.61 32.57
C GLU A 4 -33.10 -2.18 33.66
N GLU A 5 -32.51 -3.36 33.45
CA GLU A 5 -31.62 -3.98 34.43
C GLU A 5 -30.24 -3.27 34.46
N LYS A 6 -29.74 -3.00 35.68
CA LYS A 6 -28.42 -2.38 35.85
C LYS A 6 -27.32 -3.34 35.39
N VAL A 7 -26.30 -2.83 34.69
CA VAL A 7 -25.14 -3.61 34.24
C VAL A 7 -24.50 -4.37 35.41
N ALA A 8 -24.45 -3.78 36.61
CA ALA A 8 -23.88 -4.39 37.81
C ALA A 8 -24.56 -5.74 38.22
N SER A 9 -25.79 -6.02 37.77
CA SER A 9 -26.49 -7.26 38.13
C SER A 9 -26.03 -8.48 37.33
N PHE A 10 -25.35 -8.27 36.18
CA PHE A 10 -24.90 -9.35 35.30
C PHE A 10 -23.45 -9.24 34.83
N MET A 11 -22.73 -8.15 35.16
CA MET A 11 -21.31 -8.04 34.87
C MET A 11 -20.47 -8.94 35.77
N THR A 12 -19.29 -9.35 35.30
CA THR A 12 -18.27 -9.94 36.16
C THR A 12 -17.63 -8.85 37.00
N PRO A 13 -17.75 -8.85 38.34
CA PRO A 13 -17.15 -7.82 39.19
C PRO A 13 -15.61 -7.86 39.12
N ARG A 14 -14.96 -6.73 39.39
CA ARG A 14 -13.52 -6.55 39.18
C ARG A 14 -12.66 -7.62 39.90
N GLU A 15 -13.01 -7.97 41.10
CA GLU A 15 -12.32 -8.97 41.91
C GLU A 15 -12.38 -10.40 41.37
N LYS A 16 -13.31 -10.67 40.48
CA LYS A 16 -13.45 -11.96 39.79
C LYS A 16 -12.95 -11.90 38.34
N LEU A 17 -12.58 -10.71 37.85
CA LEU A 17 -12.14 -10.52 36.50
C LEU A 17 -10.65 -10.88 36.36
N ILE A 18 -10.35 -11.82 35.49
CA ILE A 18 -8.97 -12.17 35.14
C ILE A 18 -8.46 -11.14 34.16
N THR A 19 -7.33 -10.53 34.49
CA THR A 19 -6.69 -9.49 33.67
C THR A 19 -5.21 -9.82 33.49
N ALA A 20 -4.57 -9.16 32.52
CA ALA A 20 -3.12 -9.23 32.34
C ALA A 20 -2.51 -7.83 32.18
N PRO A 21 -1.23 -7.64 32.50
CA PRO A 21 -0.59 -6.34 32.41
C PRO A 21 -0.35 -5.91 30.98
N GLU A 22 -0.32 -4.59 30.76
CA GLU A 22 0.12 -3.98 29.52
C GLU A 22 1.54 -4.47 29.13
N GLY A 23 1.78 -4.70 27.84
CA GLY A 23 3.03 -5.26 27.33
C GLY A 23 3.12 -6.78 27.34
N ILE A 24 2.09 -7.52 27.81
CA ILE A 24 2.03 -8.97 27.66
C ILE A 24 2.10 -9.37 26.18
N THR A 25 2.87 -10.41 25.86
CA THR A 25 2.90 -10.94 24.48
C THR A 25 1.60 -11.66 24.15
N LEU A 26 1.22 -11.67 22.86
CA LEU A 26 0.00 -12.35 22.40
C LEU A 26 0.00 -13.83 22.79
N LYS A 27 1.15 -14.51 22.70
CA LYS A 27 1.30 -15.90 23.11
C LYS A 27 0.98 -16.10 24.60
N LYS A 28 1.58 -15.29 25.49
CA LYS A 28 1.31 -15.36 26.93
C LYS A 28 -0.13 -15.00 27.28
N ALA A 29 -0.70 -13.99 26.60
CA ALA A 29 -2.11 -13.64 26.77
C ALA A 29 -3.03 -14.81 26.36
N ASN A 30 -2.70 -15.51 25.28
CA ASN A 30 -3.42 -16.69 24.85
C ASN A 30 -3.29 -17.85 25.85
N ASP A 31 -2.12 -18.07 26.46
CA ASP A 31 -1.94 -19.09 27.51
C ASP A 31 -2.88 -18.82 28.69
N VAL A 32 -3.01 -17.56 29.13
CA VAL A 32 -3.97 -17.15 30.18
C VAL A 32 -5.41 -17.39 29.74
N ILE A 33 -5.75 -17.05 28.50
CA ILE A 33 -7.09 -17.28 27.92
C ILE A 33 -7.45 -18.78 27.96
N TRP A 34 -6.50 -19.65 27.57
CA TRP A 34 -6.70 -21.08 27.56
C TRP A 34 -6.80 -21.68 28.97
N GLU A 35 -5.91 -21.28 29.88
CA GLU A 35 -5.88 -21.75 31.27
C GLU A 35 -7.21 -21.45 31.99
N HIS A 36 -7.72 -20.24 31.79
CA HIS A 36 -8.94 -19.76 32.43
C HIS A 36 -10.21 -19.92 31.57
N LYS A 37 -10.12 -20.54 30.40
CA LYS A 37 -11.22 -20.76 29.44
C LYS A 37 -12.00 -19.47 29.08
N LEU A 38 -11.26 -18.39 28.90
CA LEU A 38 -11.82 -17.07 28.56
C LEU A 38 -12.06 -16.96 27.04
N ASN A 39 -13.00 -16.08 26.67
CA ASN A 39 -13.16 -15.62 25.29
C ASN A 39 -12.40 -14.32 25.02
N ALA A 40 -12.20 -13.50 26.06
CA ALA A 40 -11.49 -12.24 26.03
C ALA A 40 -10.74 -12.01 27.32
N LEU A 41 -9.55 -11.44 27.24
CA LEU A 41 -8.68 -11.07 28.35
C LEU A 41 -8.50 -9.56 28.36
N PRO A 42 -9.02 -8.85 29.38
CA PRO A 42 -8.75 -7.43 29.55
C PRO A 42 -7.27 -7.19 29.90
N ILE A 43 -6.66 -6.22 29.25
CA ILE A 43 -5.29 -5.80 29.53
C ILE A 43 -5.35 -4.45 30.25
N VAL A 44 -4.67 -4.37 31.38
CA VAL A 44 -4.70 -3.21 32.28
C VAL A 44 -3.31 -2.63 32.46
N ASP A 45 -3.24 -1.33 32.72
CA ASP A 45 -1.99 -0.67 33.13
C ASP A 45 -1.67 -0.90 34.61
N LYS A 46 -0.57 -0.30 35.08
CA LYS A 46 -0.12 -0.39 36.48
C LYS A 46 -1.11 0.18 37.51
N ASP A 47 -2.01 1.07 37.06
CA ASP A 47 -3.03 1.73 37.87
C ASP A 47 -4.41 1.05 37.74
N ASP A 48 -4.42 -0.18 37.14
CA ASP A 48 -5.60 -1.03 36.92
C ASP A 48 -6.65 -0.43 35.94
N HIS A 49 -6.22 0.49 35.05
CA HIS A 49 -7.09 1.01 34.02
C HIS A 49 -7.06 0.14 32.78
N LEU A 50 -8.23 -0.14 32.23
CA LEU A 50 -8.36 -0.90 30.99
C LEU A 50 -7.69 -0.17 29.81
N LYS A 51 -6.79 -0.87 29.13
CA LYS A 51 -6.10 -0.37 27.93
C LYS A 51 -6.68 -0.96 26.64
N TYR A 52 -6.77 -2.29 26.59
CA TYR A 52 -7.33 -3.03 25.44
C TYR A 52 -7.76 -4.43 25.85
N PHE A 53 -8.34 -5.17 24.91
CA PHE A 53 -8.70 -6.58 25.06
C PHE A 53 -7.87 -7.44 24.12
N VAL A 54 -7.55 -8.66 24.56
CA VAL A 54 -7.08 -9.74 23.70
C VAL A 54 -8.18 -10.78 23.61
N PHE A 55 -8.62 -11.10 22.40
CA PHE A 55 -9.64 -12.12 22.18
C PHE A 55 -8.97 -13.43 21.74
N ARG A 56 -9.58 -14.54 22.09
CA ARG A 56 -9.10 -15.87 21.68
C ARG A 56 -8.94 -15.98 20.17
N LYS A 57 -9.89 -15.43 19.41
CA LYS A 57 -9.85 -15.38 17.94
C LYS A 57 -8.64 -14.62 17.37
N ASP A 58 -8.11 -13.65 18.11
CA ASP A 58 -6.98 -12.83 17.65
C ASP A 58 -5.69 -13.65 17.57
N TYR A 59 -5.52 -14.63 18.48
CA TYR A 59 -4.38 -15.55 18.45
C TYR A 59 -4.46 -16.50 17.26
N ASP A 60 -5.63 -17.05 16.99
CA ASP A 60 -5.85 -17.96 15.86
C ASP A 60 -5.63 -17.19 14.55
N SER A 61 -6.21 -16.01 14.41
CA SER A 61 -5.98 -15.12 13.26
C SER A 61 -4.52 -14.77 13.05
N HIS A 62 -3.80 -14.38 14.12
CA HIS A 62 -2.36 -14.07 14.03
C HIS A 62 -1.52 -15.30 13.64
N LYS A 63 -1.90 -16.50 14.10
CA LYS A 63 -1.23 -17.74 13.73
C LYS A 63 -1.44 -18.09 12.26
N GLU A 64 -2.63 -17.82 11.75
CA GLU A 64 -2.98 -18.02 10.34
C GLU A 64 -2.34 -16.94 9.44
N ASN A 65 -2.17 -15.73 9.98
CA ASN A 65 -1.63 -14.56 9.26
C ASN A 65 -0.37 -13.99 9.95
N PRO A 66 0.74 -14.73 10.02
CA PRO A 66 1.92 -14.33 10.79
C PRO A 66 2.66 -13.12 10.22
N LEU A 67 2.29 -12.67 9.01
CA LEU A 67 2.89 -11.54 8.31
C LEU A 67 2.03 -10.27 8.39
N GLU A 68 1.00 -10.25 9.21
CA GLU A 68 0.22 -9.03 9.47
C GLU A 68 1.12 -7.89 9.96
N LEU A 69 0.97 -6.72 9.34
CA LEU A 69 1.70 -5.52 9.73
C LEU A 69 0.91 -4.79 10.84
N LEU A 70 1.38 -4.98 12.07
CA LEU A 70 0.76 -4.45 13.27
C LEU A 70 1.66 -3.44 13.97
N ASP A 71 1.06 -2.44 14.63
CA ASP A 71 1.75 -1.53 15.53
C ASP A 71 2.07 -2.17 16.90
N SER A 72 2.69 -1.43 17.78
CA SER A 72 3.01 -1.88 19.15
C SER A 72 1.79 -2.21 20.00
N HIS A 73 0.61 -1.68 19.63
CA HIS A 73 -0.69 -1.96 20.26
C HIS A 73 -1.48 -3.07 19.54
N LYS A 74 -0.84 -3.75 18.57
CA LYS A 74 -1.46 -4.81 17.75
C LYS A 74 -2.65 -4.35 16.90
N ARG A 75 -2.66 -3.11 16.49
CA ARG A 75 -3.58 -2.59 15.49
C ARG A 75 -2.93 -2.64 14.12
N TYR A 76 -3.70 -2.84 13.08
CA TYR A 76 -3.18 -2.76 11.72
C TYR A 76 -2.57 -1.39 11.46
N MET A 77 -1.36 -1.38 10.93
CA MET A 77 -0.74 -0.15 10.46
C MET A 77 -1.45 0.34 9.21
N VAL A 78 -1.81 1.62 9.21
CA VAL A 78 -2.59 2.22 8.13
C VAL A 78 -1.92 3.47 7.58
N GLY A 79 -1.99 3.61 6.25
CA GLY A 79 -1.53 4.80 5.54
C GLY A 79 -2.67 5.63 5.02
N ALA A 80 -2.47 6.94 4.90
CA ALA A 80 -3.44 7.86 4.34
C ALA A 80 -2.82 8.77 3.28
N GLY A 81 -3.56 8.97 2.17
CA GLY A 81 -3.20 9.92 1.13
C GLY A 81 -3.52 11.36 1.56
N ILE A 82 -2.60 12.24 1.26
CA ILE A 82 -2.77 13.70 1.40
C ILE A 82 -2.40 14.40 0.09
N ASN A 83 -2.88 15.61 -0.09
CA ASN A 83 -2.48 16.46 -1.21
C ASN A 83 -1.75 17.72 -0.70
N THR A 84 -1.29 18.56 -1.60
CA THR A 84 -0.52 19.76 -1.30
C THR A 84 -1.39 21.02 -1.10
N ARG A 85 -2.71 20.89 -0.95
CA ARG A 85 -3.63 22.05 -0.86
C ARG A 85 -4.27 22.20 0.50
N ASP A 86 -4.70 21.09 1.11
CA ASP A 86 -5.43 21.05 2.37
C ASP A 86 -4.66 20.38 3.52
N PHE A 87 -3.35 20.19 3.35
CA PHE A 87 -2.52 19.44 4.29
C PHE A 87 -2.55 20.04 5.73
N GLU A 88 -2.65 21.35 5.85
CA GLU A 88 -2.68 22.03 7.18
C GLU A 88 -3.88 21.61 8.05
N THR A 89 -5.00 21.25 7.43
CA THR A 89 -6.21 20.78 8.14
C THR A 89 -6.31 19.25 8.12
N ARG A 90 -5.94 18.62 7.01
CA ARG A 90 -6.06 17.17 6.83
C ARG A 90 -5.03 16.38 7.62
N VAL A 91 -3.77 16.81 7.65
CA VAL A 91 -2.71 16.10 8.37
C VAL A 91 -3.01 15.99 9.87
N PRO A 92 -3.36 17.08 10.61
CA PRO A 92 -3.74 16.97 12.02
C PRO A 92 -4.87 15.97 12.26
N ALA A 93 -5.93 16.02 11.44
CA ALA A 93 -7.07 15.12 11.58
C ALA A 93 -6.70 13.65 11.35
N LEU A 94 -5.80 13.34 10.38
CA LEU A 94 -5.33 11.99 10.13
C LEU A 94 -4.41 11.48 11.24
N VAL A 95 -3.54 12.32 11.77
CA VAL A 95 -2.67 11.98 12.92
C VAL A 95 -3.52 11.70 14.16
N GLU A 96 -4.50 12.53 14.45
CA GLU A 96 -5.45 12.32 15.55
C GLU A 96 -6.27 11.03 15.37
N ALA A 97 -6.66 10.71 14.14
CA ALA A 97 -7.34 9.46 13.80
C ALA A 97 -6.45 8.21 13.87
N GLY A 98 -5.13 8.37 14.08
CA GLY A 98 -4.18 7.28 14.26
C GLY A 98 -3.61 6.73 12.95
N ALA A 99 -3.49 7.54 11.90
CA ALA A 99 -2.75 7.14 10.70
C ALA A 99 -1.25 7.00 11.03
N ASP A 100 -0.65 5.86 10.66
CA ASP A 100 0.76 5.55 10.92
C ASP A 100 1.69 6.17 9.87
N VAL A 101 1.22 6.27 8.62
CA VAL A 101 2.00 6.76 7.48
C VAL A 101 1.15 7.68 6.62
N LEU A 102 1.70 8.81 6.25
CA LEU A 102 1.10 9.69 5.25
C LEU A 102 1.81 9.53 3.90
N CYS A 103 1.09 9.80 2.82
CA CYS A 103 1.67 9.83 1.48
C CYS A 103 1.14 11.03 0.71
N ILE A 104 2.02 11.92 0.30
CA ILE A 104 1.66 13.01 -0.61
C ILE A 104 1.44 12.39 -1.99
N ASP A 105 0.20 12.41 -2.45
CA ASP A 105 -0.19 11.85 -3.75
C ASP A 105 -0.38 12.96 -4.77
N SER A 106 0.54 13.03 -5.73
CA SER A 106 0.53 13.99 -6.83
C SER A 106 1.13 13.36 -8.08
N SER A 107 0.59 13.70 -9.22
CA SER A 107 1.16 13.29 -10.52
C SER A 107 2.51 13.94 -10.82
N GLU A 108 2.90 14.99 -10.07
CA GLU A 108 4.16 15.71 -10.21
C GLU A 108 4.76 15.99 -8.82
N GLY A 109 5.76 15.18 -8.45
CA GLY A 109 6.42 15.26 -7.14
C GLY A 109 7.55 16.28 -7.08
N TYR A 110 8.20 16.56 -8.21
CA TYR A 110 9.28 17.54 -8.28
C TYR A 110 8.73 18.96 -8.34
N SER A 111 8.22 19.43 -7.22
CA SER A 111 7.56 20.74 -7.15
C SER A 111 7.74 21.42 -5.79
N CYS A 112 7.75 22.74 -5.77
CA CYS A 112 7.78 23.54 -4.54
C CYS A 112 6.59 23.27 -3.63
N TRP A 113 5.46 22.81 -4.17
CA TRP A 113 4.28 22.45 -3.37
C TRP A 113 4.54 21.27 -2.46
N GLN A 114 5.24 20.24 -2.94
CA GLN A 114 5.64 19.10 -2.12
C GLN A 114 6.72 19.46 -1.11
N GLU A 115 7.72 20.25 -1.51
CA GLU A 115 8.73 20.74 -0.57
C GLU A 115 8.11 21.52 0.59
N ASN A 116 7.17 22.45 0.28
CA ASN A 116 6.47 23.23 1.29
C ASN A 116 5.62 22.33 2.23
N THR A 117 4.93 21.34 1.67
CA THR A 117 4.13 20.39 2.47
C THR A 117 5.01 19.58 3.40
N LEU A 118 6.12 19.02 2.89
CA LEU A 118 7.10 18.28 3.70
C LEU A 118 7.71 19.17 4.79
N ALA A 119 8.14 20.38 4.44
CA ALA A 119 8.71 21.34 5.39
C ALA A 119 7.72 21.69 6.51
N TRP A 120 6.45 21.88 6.19
CA TRP A 120 5.42 22.13 7.18
C TRP A 120 5.20 20.92 8.11
N ILE A 121 5.14 19.69 7.56
CA ILE A 121 4.99 18.46 8.35
C ILE A 121 6.19 18.30 9.29
N ARG A 122 7.42 18.47 8.79
CA ARG A 122 8.65 18.36 9.58
C ARG A 122 8.72 19.44 10.68
N LYS A 123 8.32 20.66 10.38
CA LYS A 123 8.26 21.74 11.37
C LYS A 123 7.23 21.45 12.47
N THR A 124 6.09 20.85 12.13
CA THR A 124 4.98 20.65 13.07
C THR A 124 5.15 19.37 13.89
N TYR A 125 5.59 18.28 13.28
CA TYR A 125 5.61 16.93 13.87
C TYR A 125 7.03 16.33 14.00
N GLY A 126 8.04 16.94 13.40
CA GLY A 126 9.40 16.35 13.35
C GLY A 126 9.38 14.99 12.66
N ASP A 127 10.00 13.99 13.28
CA ASP A 127 10.09 12.62 12.80
C ASP A 127 9.00 11.69 13.35
N SER A 128 8.08 12.22 14.16
CA SER A 128 7.00 11.43 14.77
C SER A 128 5.93 10.99 13.75
N VAL A 129 5.81 11.70 12.63
CA VAL A 129 4.91 11.36 11.52
C VAL A 129 5.73 10.91 10.32
N LYS A 130 5.47 9.69 9.85
CA LYS A 130 6.10 9.17 8.64
C LYS A 130 5.35 9.66 7.40
N VAL A 131 6.10 10.23 6.44
CA VAL A 131 5.50 10.81 5.23
C VAL A 131 6.30 10.46 3.98
N GLY A 132 5.62 9.83 3.03
CA GLY A 132 6.14 9.63 1.68
C GLY A 132 5.73 10.75 0.74
N ALA A 133 6.49 10.92 -0.32
CA ALA A 133 6.26 11.95 -1.32
C ALA A 133 6.47 11.41 -2.74
N GLY A 134 5.86 12.04 -3.71
CA GLY A 134 5.94 11.64 -5.13
C GLY A 134 4.76 12.19 -5.94
N ASN A 135 4.75 11.87 -7.23
CA ASN A 135 5.63 10.91 -7.91
C ASN A 135 6.77 11.61 -8.63
N VAL A 136 7.88 10.94 -8.68
CA VAL A 136 9.06 11.37 -9.44
C VAL A 136 9.51 10.27 -10.42
N VAL A 137 10.37 10.60 -11.39
CA VAL A 137 10.84 9.65 -12.40
C VAL A 137 12.34 9.73 -12.68
N ASP A 138 13.05 10.58 -11.95
CA ASP A 138 14.47 10.83 -12.16
C ASP A 138 15.23 11.17 -10.88
N ARG A 139 16.54 11.36 -11.05
CA ARG A 139 17.47 11.68 -9.99
C ARG A 139 17.12 12.98 -9.26
N ASP A 140 16.83 14.04 -10.01
CA ASP A 140 16.65 15.37 -9.43
C ASP A 140 15.39 15.45 -8.59
N GLY A 141 14.30 14.84 -9.07
CA GLY A 141 13.07 14.69 -8.32
C GLY A 141 13.28 13.90 -7.02
N PHE A 142 14.06 12.81 -7.06
CA PHE A 142 14.38 12.07 -5.83
C PHE A 142 15.16 12.93 -4.82
N PHE A 143 16.22 13.61 -5.25
CA PHE A 143 17.04 14.43 -4.35
C PHE A 143 16.25 15.61 -3.77
N CYS A 144 15.35 16.21 -4.53
CA CYS A 144 14.44 17.25 -4.04
C CYS A 144 13.62 16.75 -2.85
N LEU A 145 12.91 15.63 -3.01
CA LEU A 145 12.05 15.08 -1.97
C LEU A 145 12.83 14.52 -0.77
N ALA A 146 13.96 13.86 -1.03
CA ALA A 146 14.84 13.34 0.02
C ALA A 146 15.37 14.45 0.92
N LYS A 147 15.88 15.55 0.33
CA LYS A 147 16.36 16.72 1.06
C LYS A 147 15.26 17.48 1.80
N ALA A 148 14.04 17.48 1.26
CA ALA A 148 12.86 18.05 1.90
C ALA A 148 12.36 17.21 3.09
N GLY A 149 12.91 16.00 3.30
CA GLY A 149 12.63 15.16 4.45
C GLY A 149 11.56 14.08 4.22
N ALA A 150 11.37 13.60 3.00
CA ALA A 150 10.51 12.45 2.74
C ALA A 150 11.08 11.18 3.38
N ASP A 151 10.23 10.37 4.06
CA ASP A 151 10.62 9.06 4.61
C ASP A 151 10.64 7.96 3.56
N PHE A 152 9.93 8.10 2.46
CA PHE A 152 10.00 7.26 1.27
C PHE A 152 9.61 8.06 0.03
N VAL A 153 10.03 7.57 -1.15
CA VAL A 153 9.74 8.26 -2.42
C VAL A 153 8.95 7.34 -3.35
N LYS A 154 7.88 7.87 -3.92
CA LYS A 154 7.00 7.18 -4.86
C LYS A 154 7.42 7.52 -6.31
N ILE A 155 7.56 6.46 -7.14
CA ILE A 155 8.13 6.53 -8.49
C ILE A 155 7.09 6.17 -9.52
N GLY A 156 6.90 7.03 -10.51
CA GLY A 156 6.08 6.73 -11.68
C GLY A 156 5.14 7.87 -12.06
N ILE A 157 5.23 8.31 -13.30
CA ILE A 157 4.33 9.31 -13.90
C ILE A 157 3.72 8.71 -15.17
N GLY A 158 2.39 8.66 -15.20
CA GLY A 158 1.64 8.19 -16.35
C GLY A 158 1.70 6.66 -16.58
N GLY A 159 2.16 5.86 -15.61
CA GLY A 159 2.30 4.40 -15.72
C GLY A 159 1.06 3.59 -15.33
N GLY A 160 0.05 4.21 -14.72
CA GLY A 160 -1.17 3.54 -14.29
C GLY A 160 -2.03 3.05 -15.47
N SER A 161 -2.74 1.93 -15.28
CA SER A 161 -3.57 1.31 -16.34
C SER A 161 -4.71 2.20 -16.85
N ILE A 162 -5.13 3.17 -16.06
CA ILE A 162 -6.22 4.12 -16.35
C ILE A 162 -5.71 5.55 -16.50
N CYS A 163 -4.39 5.74 -16.45
CA CYS A 163 -3.75 7.05 -16.60
C CYS A 163 -3.42 7.31 -18.07
N ILE A 164 -3.83 8.47 -18.58
CA ILE A 164 -3.53 8.94 -19.94
C ILE A 164 -2.71 10.23 -19.95
N THR A 165 -2.06 10.56 -18.84
CA THR A 165 -1.20 11.76 -18.72
C THR A 165 -0.12 11.80 -19.81
N ARG A 166 0.51 10.67 -20.13
CA ARG A 166 1.54 10.58 -21.18
C ARG A 166 0.99 10.92 -22.55
N GLU A 167 -0.23 10.46 -22.83
CA GLU A 167 -0.91 10.72 -24.10
C GLU A 167 -1.39 12.17 -24.20
N GLN A 168 -1.97 12.70 -23.13
CA GLN A 168 -2.57 14.03 -23.11
C GLN A 168 -1.54 15.16 -22.97
N LYS A 169 -0.47 14.95 -22.22
CA LYS A 169 0.51 15.98 -21.87
C LYS A 169 1.91 15.71 -22.43
N GLY A 170 2.20 14.52 -22.92
CA GLY A 170 3.55 14.12 -23.30
C GLY A 170 4.53 14.01 -22.11
N ILE A 171 4.01 13.94 -20.88
CA ILE A 171 4.79 13.89 -19.64
C ILE A 171 4.79 12.46 -19.10
N GLY A 172 5.97 11.98 -18.70
CA GLY A 172 6.12 10.66 -18.09
C GLY A 172 7.42 10.00 -18.50
N ARG A 173 7.66 8.81 -17.95
CA ARG A 173 8.84 8.00 -18.23
C ARG A 173 8.50 6.52 -18.17
N GLY A 174 9.21 5.68 -18.95
CA GLY A 174 9.07 4.23 -18.85
C GLY A 174 9.37 3.78 -17.41
N GLN A 175 8.47 2.97 -16.82
CA GLN A 175 8.54 2.64 -15.38
C GLN A 175 9.85 1.95 -14.99
N ALA A 176 10.33 1.00 -15.78
CA ALA A 176 11.60 0.32 -15.53
C ALA A 176 12.79 1.31 -15.48
N THR A 177 12.85 2.23 -16.44
CA THR A 177 13.89 3.28 -16.50
C THR A 177 13.80 4.20 -15.29
N ALA A 178 12.59 4.63 -14.91
CA ALA A 178 12.38 5.50 -13.75
C ALA A 178 12.83 4.83 -12.45
N VAL A 179 12.45 3.57 -12.23
CA VAL A 179 12.84 2.82 -11.02
C VAL A 179 14.36 2.67 -10.94
N ILE A 180 15.02 2.25 -12.02
CA ILE A 180 16.48 2.07 -12.05
C ILE A 180 17.21 3.39 -11.77
N GLU A 181 16.76 4.49 -12.36
CA GLU A 181 17.43 5.79 -12.19
C GLU A 181 17.24 6.34 -10.78
N VAL A 182 16.02 6.26 -10.24
CA VAL A 182 15.74 6.71 -8.88
C VAL A 182 16.42 5.81 -7.85
N ALA A 183 16.54 4.49 -8.09
CA ALA A 183 17.29 3.59 -7.24
C ALA A 183 18.78 3.97 -7.16
N LYS A 184 19.40 4.27 -8.29
CA LYS A 184 20.78 4.80 -8.32
C LYS A 184 20.92 6.12 -7.55
N ALA A 185 19.91 6.99 -7.63
CA ALA A 185 19.90 8.25 -6.88
C ALA A 185 19.79 8.01 -5.36
N ARG A 186 18.92 7.08 -4.93
CA ARG A 186 18.81 6.63 -3.53
C ARG A 186 20.13 6.07 -3.00
N ASP A 187 20.79 5.20 -3.76
CA ASP A 187 22.03 4.58 -3.36
C ASP A 187 23.16 5.62 -3.23
N ALA A 188 23.22 6.61 -4.12
CA ALA A 188 24.14 7.73 -4.03
C ALA A 188 23.86 8.60 -2.78
N TYR A 189 22.59 8.90 -2.51
CA TYR A 189 22.17 9.65 -1.33
C TYR A 189 22.51 8.89 -0.04
N PHE A 190 22.27 7.59 0.00
CA PHE A 190 22.61 6.74 1.13
C PHE A 190 24.13 6.70 1.37
N ALA A 191 24.94 6.57 0.32
CA ALA A 191 26.38 6.60 0.42
C ALA A 191 26.93 7.94 0.97
N GLU A 192 26.26 9.06 0.63
CA GLU A 192 26.64 10.40 1.07
C GLU A 192 26.22 10.71 2.51
N THR A 193 24.99 10.30 2.88
CA THR A 193 24.32 10.76 4.11
C THR A 193 24.16 9.67 5.18
N GLY A 194 24.28 8.40 4.83
CA GLY A 194 23.92 7.26 5.68
C GLY A 194 22.40 7.06 5.85
N ILE A 195 21.56 7.86 5.19
CA ILE A 195 20.10 7.80 5.30
C ILE A 195 19.54 7.00 4.13
N TYR A 196 18.92 5.84 4.43
CA TYR A 196 18.22 5.02 3.44
C TYR A 196 16.78 5.47 3.31
N ILE A 197 16.36 5.84 2.10
CA ILE A 197 15.00 6.25 1.77
C ILE A 197 14.36 5.19 0.88
N PRO A 198 13.41 4.38 1.39
CA PRO A 198 12.72 3.37 0.61
C PRO A 198 12.00 3.93 -0.62
N LEU A 199 11.93 3.11 -1.67
CA LEU A 199 11.35 3.46 -2.95
C LEU A 199 10.08 2.65 -3.22
N CYS A 200 8.99 3.33 -3.53
CA CYS A 200 7.72 2.74 -3.95
C CYS A 200 7.57 2.81 -5.47
N SER A 201 7.56 1.69 -6.16
CA SER A 201 7.21 1.66 -7.59
C SER A 201 5.69 1.74 -7.76
N ASP A 202 5.21 2.82 -8.37
CA ASP A 202 3.79 3.10 -8.58
C ASP A 202 3.41 3.08 -10.06
N GLY A 203 2.50 2.16 -10.40
CA GLY A 203 2.02 1.96 -11.76
C GLY A 203 2.89 1.00 -12.61
N GLY A 204 2.36 0.64 -13.77
CA GLY A 204 3.06 -0.24 -14.73
C GLY A 204 3.06 -1.73 -14.40
N ILE A 205 2.56 -2.14 -13.24
CA ILE A 205 2.48 -3.55 -12.84
C ILE A 205 1.20 -4.17 -13.41
N VAL A 206 1.36 -5.01 -14.42
CA VAL A 206 0.27 -5.72 -15.11
C VAL A 206 0.27 -7.21 -14.77
N HIS A 207 1.43 -7.82 -14.61
CA HIS A 207 1.63 -9.23 -14.32
C HIS A 207 2.44 -9.43 -13.05
N ASP A 208 2.32 -10.59 -12.41
CA ASP A 208 3.03 -10.91 -11.17
C ASP A 208 4.55 -10.81 -11.33
N TYR A 209 5.11 -11.21 -12.48
CA TYR A 209 6.55 -11.10 -12.73
C TYR A 209 7.05 -9.65 -12.81
N HIS A 210 6.18 -8.67 -13.13
CA HIS A 210 6.55 -7.26 -13.04
C HIS A 210 6.85 -6.84 -11.60
N MET A 211 6.23 -7.50 -10.60
CA MET A 211 6.53 -7.24 -9.18
C MET A 211 7.97 -7.61 -8.86
N THR A 212 8.41 -8.82 -9.29
CA THR A 212 9.79 -9.25 -9.08
C THR A 212 10.79 -8.36 -9.83
N LEU A 213 10.46 -7.97 -11.07
CA LEU A 213 11.30 -7.04 -11.84
C LEU A 213 11.42 -5.68 -11.16
N ALA A 214 10.33 -5.11 -10.65
CA ALA A 214 10.36 -3.83 -9.94
C ALA A 214 11.25 -3.90 -8.70
N LEU A 215 11.14 -4.97 -7.90
CA LEU A 215 12.01 -5.20 -6.74
C LEU A 215 13.47 -5.35 -7.15
N ALA A 216 13.76 -6.15 -8.16
CA ALA A 216 15.13 -6.35 -8.67
C ALA A 216 15.75 -5.07 -9.28
N MET A 217 14.93 -4.15 -9.78
CA MET A 217 15.37 -2.84 -10.29
C MET A 217 15.63 -1.82 -9.18
N GLY A 218 15.31 -2.13 -7.92
CA GLY A 218 15.63 -1.30 -6.76
C GLY A 218 14.41 -0.71 -6.02
N ALA A 219 13.18 -1.08 -6.38
CA ALA A 219 12.01 -0.75 -5.56
C ALA A 219 12.01 -1.60 -4.28
N ASP A 220 11.59 -1.01 -3.17
CA ASP A 220 11.45 -1.70 -1.88
C ASP A 220 10.04 -2.23 -1.68
N PHE A 221 9.05 -1.55 -2.26
CA PHE A 221 7.63 -1.92 -2.27
C PHE A 221 6.92 -1.31 -3.47
N MET A 222 5.61 -1.62 -3.61
CA MET A 222 4.84 -1.25 -4.81
C MET A 222 3.48 -0.69 -4.44
N MET A 223 2.99 0.24 -5.26
CA MET A 223 1.60 0.69 -5.25
C MET A 223 0.86 0.10 -6.44
N LEU A 224 -0.25 -0.59 -6.19
CA LEU A 224 -0.95 -1.44 -7.15
C LEU A 224 -2.43 -1.08 -7.22
N GLY A 225 -2.84 -0.21 -8.14
CA GLY A 225 -4.24 0.19 -8.31
C GLY A 225 -5.09 -0.90 -8.99
N ARG A 226 -4.79 -1.20 -10.25
CA ARG A 226 -5.53 -2.18 -11.05
C ARG A 226 -5.55 -3.58 -10.44
N TYR A 227 -4.46 -3.99 -9.82
CA TYR A 227 -4.34 -5.31 -9.18
C TYR A 227 -5.42 -5.49 -8.11
N PHE A 228 -5.53 -4.53 -7.19
CA PHE A 228 -6.49 -4.60 -6.07
C PHE A 228 -7.93 -4.29 -6.50
N ALA A 229 -8.15 -3.49 -7.55
CA ALA A 229 -9.48 -3.18 -8.05
C ALA A 229 -10.27 -4.41 -8.55
N ARG A 230 -9.59 -5.53 -8.83
CA ARG A 230 -10.15 -6.77 -9.40
C ARG A 230 -10.83 -7.69 -8.40
N PHE A 231 -10.68 -7.46 -7.11
CA PHE A 231 -11.04 -8.41 -6.06
C PHE A 231 -12.41 -8.14 -5.44
N ASP A 232 -12.96 -9.15 -4.77
CA ASP A 232 -14.24 -9.06 -4.07
C ASP A 232 -14.27 -7.91 -3.06
N GLU A 233 -13.17 -7.69 -2.35
CA GLU A 233 -13.01 -6.68 -1.30
C GLU A 233 -12.90 -5.25 -1.83
N SER A 234 -12.69 -5.06 -3.13
CA SER A 234 -12.79 -3.73 -3.75
C SER A 234 -14.24 -3.21 -3.68
N PRO A 235 -14.48 -1.92 -3.40
CA PRO A 235 -15.82 -1.40 -3.11
C PRO A 235 -16.79 -1.37 -4.30
N THR A 236 -16.30 -1.51 -5.54
CA THR A 236 -17.16 -1.51 -6.73
C THR A 236 -17.90 -2.83 -6.89
N GLN A 237 -19.07 -2.78 -7.54
CA GLN A 237 -19.88 -3.98 -7.78
C GLN A 237 -19.26 -4.88 -8.85
N LYS A 238 -19.50 -6.19 -8.70
CA LYS A 238 -19.21 -7.18 -9.72
C LYS A 238 -20.32 -7.16 -10.76
N LEU A 239 -19.97 -6.92 -12.00
CA LEU A 239 -20.87 -6.80 -13.14
C LEU A 239 -20.60 -7.88 -14.17
N MET A 240 -21.62 -8.20 -14.98
CA MET A 240 -21.49 -9.06 -16.17
C MET A 240 -21.46 -8.18 -17.41
N VAL A 241 -20.34 -8.17 -18.13
CA VAL A 241 -20.18 -7.42 -19.37
C VAL A 241 -19.61 -8.35 -20.44
N ASN A 242 -20.31 -8.46 -21.57
CA ASN A 242 -19.89 -9.33 -22.69
C ASN A 242 -19.54 -10.78 -22.28
N GLY A 243 -20.34 -11.38 -21.37
CA GLY A 243 -20.12 -12.75 -20.91
C GLY A 243 -19.00 -12.96 -19.92
N SER A 244 -18.37 -11.88 -19.43
CA SER A 244 -17.28 -11.93 -18.44
C SER A 244 -17.62 -11.13 -17.20
N TYR A 245 -17.19 -11.62 -16.04
CA TYR A 245 -17.28 -10.84 -14.81
C TYR A 245 -16.20 -9.77 -14.76
N VAL A 246 -16.62 -8.55 -14.43
CA VAL A 246 -15.76 -7.38 -14.33
C VAL A 246 -16.09 -6.55 -13.10
N LYS A 247 -15.17 -5.65 -12.73
CA LYS A 247 -15.39 -4.59 -11.74
C LYS A 247 -15.10 -3.24 -12.36
N GLU A 248 -15.82 -2.22 -11.95
CA GLU A 248 -15.58 -0.85 -12.42
C GLU A 248 -14.26 -0.33 -11.86
N TYR A 249 -13.50 0.38 -12.69
CA TYR A 249 -12.23 0.97 -12.32
C TYR A 249 -11.98 2.25 -13.12
N TRP A 250 -11.83 3.37 -12.42
CA TRP A 250 -11.66 4.67 -13.05
C TRP A 250 -10.51 5.48 -12.47
N GLY A 251 -9.94 6.34 -13.29
CA GLY A 251 -8.85 7.22 -12.90
C GLY A 251 -9.33 8.44 -12.11
N GLU A 252 -8.48 8.92 -11.24
CA GLU A 252 -8.69 10.15 -10.48
C GLU A 252 -8.92 11.37 -11.38
N GLY A 253 -8.21 11.44 -12.51
CA GLY A 253 -8.37 12.48 -13.53
C GLY A 253 -9.51 12.23 -14.52
N SER A 254 -10.44 11.31 -14.25
CA SER A 254 -11.61 11.09 -15.08
C SER A 254 -12.79 11.99 -14.66
N ASN A 255 -13.73 12.22 -15.57
CA ASN A 255 -14.98 12.93 -15.26
C ASN A 255 -15.80 12.23 -14.18
N ARG A 256 -15.71 10.91 -14.07
CA ARG A 256 -16.38 10.15 -13.03
C ARG A 256 -15.85 10.49 -11.63
N ALA A 257 -14.54 10.45 -11.43
CA ALA A 257 -13.91 10.77 -10.14
C ALA A 257 -14.25 12.19 -9.68
N ARG A 258 -14.32 13.11 -10.62
CA ARG A 258 -14.65 14.49 -10.41
C ARG A 258 -16.08 14.71 -9.92
N ASN A 259 -17.05 14.00 -10.46
CA ASN A 259 -18.44 14.08 -10.03
C ASN A 259 -18.64 13.63 -8.57
N TRP A 260 -17.65 12.96 -7.97
CA TRP A 260 -17.65 12.56 -6.58
C TRP A 260 -16.98 13.61 -5.65
N GLN A 261 -16.71 14.82 -6.14
CA GLN A 261 -16.23 15.98 -5.40
C GLN A 261 -14.95 15.74 -4.58
N ARG A 262 -14.11 14.81 -5.00
CA ARG A 262 -12.86 14.50 -4.31
C ARG A 262 -11.87 15.68 -4.31
N TYR A 263 -11.96 16.56 -5.30
CA TYR A 263 -11.21 17.80 -5.37
C TYR A 263 -12.17 18.99 -5.44
N ASP A 264 -12.12 19.85 -4.43
CA ASP A 264 -12.72 21.18 -4.51
C ASP A 264 -11.88 22.06 -5.43
N LEU A 265 -12.34 22.22 -6.65
CA LEU A 265 -11.70 23.06 -7.66
C LEU A 265 -12.11 24.54 -7.53
N GLY A 266 -12.61 24.98 -6.36
CA GLY A 266 -13.03 26.36 -6.13
C GLY A 266 -14.22 26.78 -7.00
N GLY A 267 -15.19 25.88 -7.18
CA GLY A 267 -16.42 26.15 -7.94
C GLY A 267 -16.26 26.14 -9.47
N LYS A 268 -15.10 25.79 -10.01
CA LYS A 268 -14.91 25.58 -11.45
C LYS A 268 -15.52 24.24 -11.89
N THR A 269 -16.49 24.30 -12.76
CA THR A 269 -17.33 23.17 -13.17
C THR A 269 -16.76 22.30 -14.29
N GLY A 270 -15.49 22.42 -14.69
CA GLY A 270 -14.93 21.68 -15.83
C GLY A 270 -13.44 21.34 -15.66
N LEU A 271 -13.01 20.01 -15.81
CA LEU A 271 -11.65 19.71 -16.24
C LEU A 271 -11.50 20.27 -17.66
N SER A 272 -10.37 20.89 -17.94
CA SER A 272 -10.09 21.31 -19.33
C SER A 272 -9.94 20.10 -20.24
N PHE A 273 -9.47 18.96 -19.69
CA PHE A 273 -9.34 17.65 -20.33
C PHE A 273 -9.20 16.56 -19.29
N GLU A 274 -9.43 15.31 -19.66
CA GLU A 274 -9.26 14.15 -18.79
C GLU A 274 -7.81 13.65 -18.85
N GLU A 275 -7.30 13.24 -17.70
CA GLU A 275 -6.01 12.56 -17.54
C GLU A 275 -6.18 11.10 -17.09
N GLY A 276 -7.39 10.63 -16.97
CA GLY A 276 -7.75 9.27 -16.59
C GLY A 276 -9.01 8.82 -17.32
N VAL A 277 -9.15 7.51 -17.48
CA VAL A 277 -10.30 6.88 -18.13
C VAL A 277 -11.23 6.22 -17.12
N ASP A 278 -12.50 6.10 -17.47
CA ASP A 278 -13.48 5.23 -16.81
C ASP A 278 -13.52 3.89 -17.54
N SER A 279 -13.33 2.78 -16.81
CA SER A 279 -13.12 1.48 -17.43
C SER A 279 -13.56 0.32 -16.54
N TYR A 280 -13.39 -0.88 -17.06
CA TYR A 280 -13.57 -2.13 -16.31
C TYR A 280 -12.25 -2.89 -16.19
N VAL A 281 -12.11 -3.61 -15.07
CA VAL A 281 -11.05 -4.62 -14.88
C VAL A 281 -11.68 -5.99 -14.76
N THR A 282 -10.98 -7.01 -15.27
CA THR A 282 -11.44 -8.39 -15.13
C THR A 282 -11.49 -8.78 -13.66
N TYR A 283 -12.64 -9.28 -13.22
CA TYR A 283 -12.82 -9.81 -11.88
C TYR A 283 -11.93 -11.03 -11.63
N ALA A 284 -11.33 -11.12 -10.44
CA ALA A 284 -10.35 -12.14 -10.10
C ALA A 284 -10.66 -12.95 -8.83
N GLY A 285 -11.81 -12.73 -8.21
CA GLY A 285 -12.19 -13.44 -6.97
C GLY A 285 -11.63 -12.81 -5.70
N PRO A 286 -11.47 -13.59 -4.61
CA PRO A 286 -11.01 -13.10 -3.32
C PRO A 286 -9.57 -12.57 -3.35
N LEU A 287 -9.30 -11.52 -2.59
CA LEU A 287 -7.99 -10.90 -2.44
C LEU A 287 -6.95 -11.89 -1.92
N HIS A 288 -7.27 -12.57 -0.82
CA HIS A 288 -6.34 -13.45 -0.11
C HIS A 288 -5.68 -14.48 -1.04
N ASP A 289 -6.49 -15.27 -1.76
CA ASP A 289 -6.01 -16.32 -2.65
C ASP A 289 -5.11 -15.80 -3.78
N ASN A 290 -5.42 -14.60 -4.28
CA ASN A 290 -4.68 -13.99 -5.37
C ASN A 290 -3.35 -13.39 -4.90
N VAL A 291 -3.34 -12.75 -3.71
CA VAL A 291 -2.11 -12.21 -3.12
C VAL A 291 -1.16 -13.33 -2.77
N GLU A 292 -1.63 -14.42 -2.17
CA GLU A 292 -0.78 -15.59 -1.88
C GLU A 292 -0.13 -16.16 -3.14
N LYS A 293 -0.89 -16.34 -4.22
CA LYS A 293 -0.36 -16.80 -5.51
C LYS A 293 0.69 -15.86 -6.08
N SER A 294 0.45 -14.55 -6.04
CA SER A 294 1.40 -13.54 -6.52
C SER A 294 2.68 -13.55 -5.68
N LEU A 295 2.56 -13.58 -4.36
CA LEU A 295 3.71 -13.66 -3.45
C LEU A 295 4.49 -14.97 -3.63
N TYR A 296 3.80 -16.08 -3.86
CA TYR A 296 4.45 -17.36 -4.16
C TYR A 296 5.32 -17.28 -5.42
N LYS A 297 4.80 -16.66 -6.50
CA LYS A 297 5.56 -16.46 -7.74
C LYS A 297 6.79 -15.57 -7.52
N VAL A 298 6.64 -14.46 -6.77
CA VAL A 298 7.76 -13.58 -6.41
C VAL A 298 8.82 -14.35 -5.63
N LYS A 299 8.42 -15.07 -4.58
CA LYS A 299 9.32 -15.89 -3.75
C LYS A 299 10.00 -16.99 -4.58
N SER A 300 9.26 -17.66 -5.47
CA SER A 300 9.82 -18.68 -6.36
C SER A 300 10.91 -18.11 -7.28
N THR A 301 10.68 -16.93 -7.85
CA THR A 301 11.71 -16.25 -8.67
C THR A 301 12.92 -15.85 -7.82
N MET A 302 12.73 -15.37 -6.59
CA MET A 302 13.84 -15.09 -5.67
C MET A 302 14.66 -16.34 -5.38
N CYS A 303 14.01 -17.49 -5.15
CA CYS A 303 14.70 -18.77 -4.98
C CYS A 303 15.50 -19.15 -6.23
N ASN A 304 14.95 -18.95 -7.44
CA ASN A 304 15.68 -19.18 -8.69
C ASN A 304 16.91 -18.28 -8.84
N CYS A 305 16.88 -17.08 -8.28
CA CYS A 305 18.02 -16.16 -8.20
C CYS A 305 18.99 -16.50 -7.04
N GLY A 306 18.68 -17.50 -6.21
CA GLY A 306 19.51 -17.91 -5.08
C GLY A 306 19.46 -16.94 -3.89
N VAL A 307 18.39 -16.16 -3.75
CA VAL A 307 18.26 -15.11 -2.72
C VAL A 307 16.98 -15.29 -1.88
N THR A 308 17.00 -14.82 -0.62
CA THR A 308 15.90 -14.96 0.33
C THR A 308 15.34 -13.63 0.84
N ASN A 309 15.92 -12.51 0.43
CA ASN A 309 15.49 -11.16 0.82
C ASN A 309 15.62 -10.18 -0.34
N ILE A 310 14.94 -9.03 -0.25
CA ILE A 310 14.92 -8.01 -1.31
C ILE A 310 16.28 -7.35 -1.51
N PRO A 311 17.05 -6.97 -0.48
CA PRO A 311 18.39 -6.40 -0.68
C PRO A 311 19.33 -7.30 -1.48
N ASP A 312 19.30 -8.60 -1.23
CA ASP A 312 20.11 -9.56 -2.00
C ASP A 312 19.60 -9.69 -3.45
N LEU A 313 18.27 -9.66 -3.65
CA LEU A 313 17.70 -9.64 -5.00
C LEU A 313 18.16 -8.40 -5.79
N GLN A 314 18.13 -7.22 -5.17
CA GLN A 314 18.59 -5.98 -5.80
C GLN A 314 20.08 -6.00 -6.16
N ARG A 315 20.90 -6.63 -5.33
CA ARG A 315 22.36 -6.73 -5.55
C ARG A 315 22.73 -7.79 -6.61
N ASP A 316 22.10 -8.96 -6.57
CA ASP A 316 22.59 -10.15 -7.25
C ASP A 316 21.78 -10.50 -8.52
N ALA A 317 20.55 -10.01 -8.67
CA ALA A 317 19.73 -10.29 -9.84
C ALA A 317 20.33 -9.68 -11.12
N LYS A 318 20.40 -10.49 -12.16
CA LYS A 318 20.87 -10.06 -13.48
C LYS A 318 19.68 -9.79 -14.38
N ILE A 319 19.46 -8.52 -14.70
CA ILE A 319 18.37 -8.08 -15.58
C ILE A 319 18.94 -7.86 -16.98
N THR A 320 18.26 -8.41 -18.00
CA THR A 320 18.66 -8.29 -19.41
C THR A 320 17.57 -7.58 -20.20
N LEU A 321 17.99 -6.68 -21.08
CA LEU A 321 17.09 -6.10 -22.08
C LEU A 321 16.74 -7.17 -23.12
N VAL A 322 15.46 -7.27 -23.45
CA VAL A 322 14.95 -8.19 -24.45
C VAL A 322 14.18 -7.44 -25.54
N SER A 323 14.14 -8.00 -26.75
CA SER A 323 13.34 -7.48 -27.85
C SER A 323 11.86 -7.84 -27.69
N ALA A 324 11.00 -7.21 -28.47
CA ALA A 324 9.58 -7.58 -28.54
C ALA A 324 9.40 -9.04 -29.02
N THR A 325 10.27 -9.52 -29.90
CA THR A 325 10.28 -10.92 -30.36
C THR A 325 10.61 -11.89 -29.23
N SER A 326 11.59 -11.58 -28.39
CA SER A 326 11.93 -12.39 -27.22
C SER A 326 10.80 -12.45 -26.19
N ILE A 327 10.00 -11.39 -26.07
CA ILE A 327 8.82 -11.40 -25.20
C ILE A 327 7.77 -12.39 -25.73
N VAL A 328 7.58 -12.45 -27.04
CA VAL A 328 6.64 -13.41 -27.67
C VAL A 328 7.16 -14.83 -27.53
N GLU A 329 8.45 -15.06 -27.77
CA GLU A 329 9.13 -16.37 -27.61
C GLU A 329 9.04 -16.89 -26.16
N GLY A 330 9.12 -15.99 -25.16
CA GLY A 330 8.99 -16.34 -23.75
C GLY A 330 7.58 -16.74 -23.30
N GLY A 331 6.56 -16.61 -24.16
CA GLY A 331 5.22 -17.11 -23.96
C GLY A 331 5.05 -18.56 -24.45
N TYR A 332 3.85 -19.11 -24.22
CA TYR A 332 3.52 -20.38 -24.87
C TYR A 332 3.39 -20.17 -26.40
N HIS A 333 3.98 -21.04 -27.18
CA HIS A 333 3.97 -21.02 -28.64
C HIS A 333 3.83 -22.43 -29.19
N ASP A 334 3.30 -22.51 -30.39
CA ASP A 334 3.13 -23.78 -31.14
C ASP A 334 2.31 -24.84 -30.38
N VAL A 335 1.40 -24.41 -29.49
CA VAL A 335 0.46 -25.27 -28.78
C VAL A 335 -0.93 -24.66 -28.71
N THR A 336 -1.96 -25.51 -28.67
CA THR A 336 -3.34 -25.08 -28.46
C THR A 336 -3.73 -25.32 -27.01
N LEU A 337 -4.15 -24.26 -26.29
CA LEU A 337 -4.60 -24.39 -24.90
C LEU A 337 -5.94 -25.13 -24.82
N ARG A 338 -6.03 -26.10 -23.90
CA ARG A 338 -7.29 -26.81 -23.62
C ARG A 338 -8.33 -25.94 -22.93
N SER A 339 -7.88 -25.03 -22.09
CA SER A 339 -8.75 -24.05 -21.43
C SER A 339 -7.95 -22.79 -21.14
N THR A 340 -8.60 -21.65 -21.27
CA THR A 340 -8.08 -20.36 -20.78
C THR A 340 -8.40 -20.20 -19.30
N SER A 341 -8.03 -21.19 -18.47
CA SER A 341 -8.20 -21.05 -17.02
C SER A 341 -7.27 -19.96 -16.52
N GLY A 342 -7.81 -18.74 -16.48
CA GLY A 342 -7.50 -17.70 -15.53
C GLY A 342 -6.06 -17.24 -15.30
N THR A 343 -5.23 -17.13 -16.35
CA THR A 343 -3.92 -16.49 -16.22
C THR A 343 -3.63 -15.58 -17.40
N LYS A 344 -4.34 -14.47 -17.45
CA LYS A 344 -3.89 -13.26 -18.17
C LYS A 344 -4.18 -12.05 -17.31
#